data_052ab1e9d822a4ad6109db5abec1421d
#
_entry.id   052ab1e9d822a4ad6109db5abec1421d
#
_cell.length_a   1.000
_cell.length_b   1.000
_cell.length_c   1.000
_cell.angle_alpha   90.00
_cell.angle_beta   90.00
_cell.angle_gamma   90.00
#
_symmetry.space_group_name_H-M   'P 1'
#
loop_
_entity.id
_entity.type
_entity.pdbx_description
1 polymer ?
#
loop_
_entity_poly.entity_id
_entity_poly.type
_entity_poly.pdbx_seq_one_letter_code
_entity_poly.pdbx_strand_id
1 'polypeptide(L)'
;MSSKNKNDNDNLASGICLIIIGVIALLVMLFDVDLVWSKLFELWPLALIILGVCIMPINRWVRVSIVTVLVACGCLAYISKVDSYKYGYDLGVSSGEFGDDSNSSVVRRYDDGDVYSQSFCESYNKVLKNAEVKVEYGAGTIKMLGGCHNLLEATNCSDFFRQDMSVRYEDDKAKIRFFGDGEVVTDVKKGTNRFELALNTEPVWKFDFEVGACNAELDFSDYKVSDIEFESGACSVDMKIGTLCNNTKIDVETGVSKIIIRVPESAGCRIKSDAALSKKDFPGFEKTSDGVFETTNFGDSEQSVVIDLSCALSDVSVRRY
;
A
#
# COMPACT_ATOMS: atom_id res chain seq x y z
N MET A 1 18.94 -58.25 11.25
CA MET A 1 19.43 -57.23 12.19
C MET A 1 19.50 -55.83 11.55
N SER A 2 18.48 -55.37 10.81
CA SER A 2 18.59 -54.06 10.10
C SER A 2 17.40 -53.13 10.30
N SER A 3 16.42 -53.42 11.21
CA SER A 3 15.26 -52.55 11.41
C SER A 3 15.32 -51.65 12.65
N LYS A 4 16.22 -51.91 13.59
CA LYS A 4 16.32 -51.18 14.88
C LYS A 4 17.03 -49.82 14.78
N ASN A 5 17.89 -49.64 13.75
CA ASN A 5 18.67 -48.39 13.58
C ASN A 5 17.92 -47.24 12.91
N LYS A 6 16.73 -47.49 12.33
CA LYS A 6 15.93 -46.46 11.65
C LYS A 6 15.07 -45.68 12.63
N ASN A 7 14.49 -46.32 13.63
CA ASN A 7 13.64 -45.68 14.65
C ASN A 7 14.43 -44.77 15.61
N ASP A 8 15.63 -45.13 16.00
CA ASP A 8 16.45 -44.33 16.95
C ASP A 8 16.87 -42.98 16.30
N ASN A 9 17.12 -42.96 15.00
CA ASN A 9 17.49 -41.76 14.28
C ASN A 9 16.29 -40.79 14.03
N ASP A 10 15.08 -41.29 13.94
CA ASP A 10 13.86 -40.46 13.76
C ASP A 10 13.47 -39.80 15.07
N ASN A 11 13.68 -40.49 16.20
CA ASN A 11 13.46 -39.94 17.54
C ASN A 11 14.51 -38.85 17.88
N LEU A 12 15.75 -39.02 17.47
CA LEU A 12 16.81 -38.02 17.66
C LEU A 12 16.53 -36.72 16.88
N ALA A 13 16.04 -36.85 15.64
CA ALA A 13 15.67 -35.69 14.83
C ALA A 13 14.47 -34.93 15.40
N SER A 14 13.47 -35.62 15.90
CA SER A 14 12.31 -35.03 16.57
C SER A 14 12.70 -34.31 17.87
N GLY A 15 13.65 -34.90 18.64
CA GLY A 15 14.20 -34.28 19.86
C GLY A 15 14.94 -32.98 19.58
N ILE A 16 15.78 -32.96 18.52
CA ILE A 16 16.51 -31.76 18.13
C ILE A 16 15.55 -30.65 17.66
N CYS A 17 14.51 -30.97 16.89
CA CYS A 17 13.48 -29.99 16.50
C CYS A 17 12.76 -29.39 17.73
N LEU A 18 12.40 -30.20 18.71
CA LEU A 18 11.77 -29.72 19.93
C LEU A 18 12.69 -28.80 20.74
N ILE A 19 13.97 -29.13 20.82
CA ILE A 19 14.98 -28.29 21.50
C ILE A 19 15.10 -26.94 20.78
N ILE A 20 15.17 -26.92 19.45
CA ILE A 20 15.26 -25.68 18.66
C ILE A 20 14.01 -24.80 18.87
N ILE A 21 12.83 -25.40 18.82
CA ILE A 21 11.56 -24.68 19.08
C ILE A 21 11.54 -24.13 20.51
N GLY A 22 11.98 -24.90 21.50
CA GLY A 22 12.08 -24.47 22.89
C GLY A 22 13.08 -23.33 23.10
N VAL A 23 14.23 -23.37 22.43
CA VAL A 23 15.22 -22.29 22.49
C VAL A 23 14.69 -21.00 21.83
N ILE A 24 14.01 -21.12 20.69
CA ILE A 24 13.39 -19.95 20.04
C ILE A 24 12.32 -19.35 20.93
N ALA A 25 11.45 -20.17 21.53
CA ALA A 25 10.41 -19.69 22.44
C ALA A 25 11.02 -19.03 23.69
N LEU A 26 12.12 -19.57 24.21
CA LEU A 26 12.83 -19.00 25.35
C LEU A 26 13.50 -17.66 25.00
N LEU A 27 14.09 -17.54 23.80
CA LEU A 27 14.68 -16.29 23.32
C LEU A 27 13.63 -15.21 23.12
N VAL A 28 12.48 -15.55 22.55
CA VAL A 28 11.33 -14.62 22.41
C VAL A 28 10.86 -14.12 23.78
N MET A 29 10.82 -15.00 24.77
CA MET A 29 10.38 -14.66 26.13
C MET A 29 11.42 -13.84 26.92
N LEU A 30 12.73 -14.09 26.70
CA LEU A 30 13.81 -13.38 27.39
C LEU A 30 14.08 -11.97 26.82
N PHE A 31 13.83 -11.76 25.56
CA PHE A 31 14.09 -10.48 24.89
C PHE A 31 12.85 -9.60 24.72
N ASP A 32 11.72 -9.97 25.34
CA ASP A 32 10.43 -9.22 25.25
C ASP A 32 10.10 -8.80 23.80
N VAL A 33 10.33 -9.72 22.85
CA VAL A 33 10.08 -9.46 21.44
C VAL A 33 8.56 -9.50 21.22
N ASP A 34 7.95 -8.36 21.05
CA ASP A 34 6.54 -8.24 20.64
C ASP A 34 6.34 -8.97 19.32
N LEU A 35 5.78 -10.17 19.36
CA LEU A 35 5.45 -10.97 18.20
C LEU A 35 4.27 -10.34 17.47
N VAL A 36 4.56 -9.54 16.45
CA VAL A 36 3.53 -9.02 15.54
C VAL A 36 3.09 -10.15 14.62
N TRP A 37 2.00 -10.83 14.98
CA TRP A 37 1.46 -11.99 14.25
C TRP A 37 1.21 -11.71 12.77
N SER A 38 0.80 -10.50 12.40
CA SER A 38 0.60 -10.10 11.00
C SER A 38 1.88 -10.21 10.17
N LYS A 39 3.03 -9.86 10.74
CA LYS A 39 4.33 -9.96 10.07
C LYS A 39 4.86 -11.39 9.95
N LEU A 40 4.45 -12.26 10.86
CA LEU A 40 4.78 -13.68 10.77
C LEU A 40 4.05 -14.36 9.60
N PHE A 41 2.81 -13.92 9.31
CA PHE A 41 2.06 -14.42 8.14
C PHE A 41 2.70 -14.01 6.80
N GLU A 42 3.43 -12.91 6.72
CA GLU A 42 4.15 -12.51 5.51
C GLU A 42 5.30 -13.48 5.14
N LEU A 43 5.77 -14.28 6.09
CA LEU A 43 6.82 -15.28 5.87
C LEU A 43 6.27 -16.66 5.41
N TRP A 44 4.97 -16.78 5.09
CA TRP A 44 4.38 -18.02 4.60
C TRP A 44 5.10 -18.62 3.36
N PRO A 45 5.67 -17.81 2.40
CA PRO A 45 6.42 -18.40 1.29
C PRO A 45 7.68 -19.15 1.74
N LEU A 46 8.33 -18.66 2.82
CA LEU A 46 9.48 -19.33 3.42
C LEU A 46 9.09 -20.72 3.98
N ALA A 47 7.90 -20.82 4.59
CA ALA A 47 7.38 -22.10 5.08
C ALA A 47 7.18 -23.11 3.94
N LEU A 48 6.70 -22.68 2.76
CA LEU A 48 6.58 -23.54 1.58
C LEU A 48 7.94 -23.98 1.02
N ILE A 49 8.93 -23.09 1.01
CA ILE A 49 10.30 -23.43 0.58
C ILE A 49 10.90 -24.49 1.53
N ILE A 50 10.76 -24.30 2.84
CA ILE A 50 11.23 -25.27 3.85
C ILE A 50 10.53 -26.62 3.65
N LEU A 51 9.21 -26.61 3.44
CA LEU A 51 8.43 -27.83 3.16
C LEU A 51 8.93 -28.53 1.90
N GLY A 52 9.20 -27.79 0.82
CA GLY A 52 9.77 -28.29 -0.42
C GLY A 52 11.14 -28.96 -0.21
N VAL A 53 12.02 -28.33 0.54
CA VAL A 53 13.34 -28.89 0.88
C VAL A 53 13.21 -30.17 1.73
N CYS A 54 12.23 -30.24 2.62
CA CYS A 54 11.97 -31.43 3.44
C CYS A 54 11.54 -32.66 2.61
N ILE A 55 10.83 -32.44 1.50
CA ILE A 55 10.33 -33.50 0.62
C ILE A 55 11.42 -33.99 -0.36
N MET A 56 12.43 -33.16 -0.68
CA MET A 56 13.52 -33.53 -1.61
C MET A 56 14.33 -34.75 -1.13
N PRO A 57 14.68 -35.69 -2.01
CA PRO A 57 15.51 -36.86 -1.70
C PRO A 57 17.01 -36.50 -1.67
N ILE A 58 17.41 -35.56 -0.80
CA ILE A 58 18.77 -35.10 -0.59
C ILE A 58 19.36 -35.68 0.70
N ASN A 59 20.70 -35.68 0.80
CA ASN A 59 21.40 -36.14 1.98
C ASN A 59 20.94 -35.40 3.23
N ARG A 60 20.72 -36.13 4.33
CA ARG A 60 20.16 -35.60 5.59
C ARG A 60 20.95 -34.40 6.15
N TRP A 61 22.29 -34.48 6.10
CA TRP A 61 23.14 -33.37 6.57
C TRP A 61 22.99 -32.11 5.72
N VAL A 62 22.87 -32.26 4.40
CA VAL A 62 22.65 -31.15 3.46
C VAL A 62 21.26 -30.52 3.69
N ARG A 63 20.25 -31.33 3.90
CA ARG A 63 18.89 -30.86 4.22
C ARG A 63 18.87 -30.01 5.49
N VAL A 64 19.48 -30.52 6.58
CA VAL A 64 19.53 -29.78 7.85
C VAL A 64 20.26 -28.45 7.68
N SER A 65 21.41 -28.45 6.97
CA SER A 65 22.15 -27.21 6.71
C SER A 65 21.33 -26.17 5.93
N ILE A 66 20.64 -26.60 4.87
CA ILE A 66 19.77 -25.69 4.07
C ILE A 66 18.63 -25.13 4.91
N VAL A 67 17.93 -25.96 5.67
CA VAL A 67 16.81 -25.53 6.54
C VAL A 67 17.31 -24.54 7.60
N THR A 68 18.47 -24.81 8.21
CA THR A 68 19.04 -23.90 9.22
C THR A 68 19.38 -22.53 8.62
N VAL A 69 19.95 -22.49 7.43
CA VAL A 69 20.26 -21.23 6.73
C VAL A 69 18.98 -20.48 6.37
N LEU A 70 17.95 -21.17 5.86
CA LEU A 70 16.67 -20.55 5.52
C LEU A 70 15.97 -19.97 6.74
N VAL A 71 15.97 -20.67 7.87
CA VAL A 71 15.41 -20.18 9.14
C VAL A 71 16.19 -18.97 9.64
N ALA A 72 17.53 -19.01 9.60
CA ALA A 72 18.37 -17.87 9.99
C ALA A 72 18.12 -16.63 9.11
N CYS A 73 18.03 -16.81 7.78
CA CYS A 73 17.67 -15.73 6.86
C CYS A 73 16.25 -15.19 7.12
N GLY A 74 15.28 -16.06 7.44
CA GLY A 74 13.94 -15.66 7.81
C GLY A 74 13.91 -14.85 9.11
N CYS A 75 14.67 -15.25 10.12
CA CYS A 75 14.79 -14.49 11.37
C CYS A 75 15.44 -13.11 11.12
N LEU A 76 16.50 -13.04 10.32
CA LEU A 76 17.14 -11.77 9.96
C LEU A 76 16.19 -10.85 9.18
N ALA A 77 15.44 -11.39 8.21
CA ALA A 77 14.44 -10.65 7.46
C ALA A 77 13.29 -10.16 8.36
N TYR A 78 12.88 -10.98 9.34
CA TYR A 78 11.90 -10.58 10.35
C TYR A 78 12.41 -9.43 11.22
N ILE A 79 13.62 -9.56 11.75
CA ILE A 79 14.25 -8.53 12.61
C ILE A 79 14.42 -7.22 11.82
N SER A 80 14.92 -7.26 10.59
CA SER A 80 15.11 -6.05 9.77
C SER A 80 13.79 -5.35 9.45
N LYS A 81 12.70 -6.10 9.26
CA LYS A 81 11.36 -5.52 9.07
C LYS A 81 10.80 -4.93 10.37
N VAL A 82 11.04 -5.58 11.50
CA VAL A 82 10.62 -5.08 12.83
C VAL A 82 11.44 -3.85 13.22
N ASP A 83 12.75 -3.85 12.96
CA ASP A 83 13.60 -2.68 13.22
C ASP A 83 13.24 -1.49 12.32
N SER A 84 12.95 -1.72 11.04
CA SER A 84 12.43 -0.66 10.16
C SER A 84 11.11 -0.07 10.67
N TYR A 85 10.28 -0.89 11.29
CA TYR A 85 9.04 -0.45 11.92
C TYR A 85 9.32 0.35 13.21
N LYS A 86 10.23 -0.09 14.09
CA LYS A 86 10.67 0.64 15.29
C LYS A 86 11.41 1.94 14.96
N TYR A 87 12.34 1.91 14.01
CA TYR A 87 13.07 3.12 13.59
C TYR A 87 12.22 4.12 12.83
N GLY A 88 11.15 3.67 12.15
CA GLY A 88 10.14 4.56 11.56
C GLY A 88 9.35 5.33 12.62
N TYR A 89 9.15 4.76 13.81
CA TYR A 89 8.50 5.43 14.94
C TYR A 89 9.43 6.37 15.72
N ASP A 90 10.72 6.05 15.84
CA ASP A 90 11.66 6.83 16.65
C ASP A 90 12.23 8.08 15.95
N LEU A 91 12.11 8.15 14.61
CA LEU A 91 12.49 9.35 13.85
C LEU A 91 11.37 10.39 13.69
N GLY A 92 10.17 10.10 14.20
CA GLY A 92 9.00 10.99 14.13
C GLY A 92 8.66 11.72 15.42
N VAL A 93 9.25 11.38 16.57
CA VAL A 93 9.02 12.03 17.85
C VAL A 93 10.35 12.54 18.41
N SER A 94 10.97 13.45 17.72
CA SER A 94 11.79 14.44 18.38
C SER A 94 10.82 15.46 18.99
N SER A 95 10.65 15.41 20.31
CA SER A 95 10.19 16.54 21.11
C SER A 95 11.22 17.66 21.02
N GLY A 96 11.31 18.28 19.83
CA GLY A 96 11.89 19.59 19.66
C GLY A 96 10.84 20.58 20.15
N GLU A 97 11.20 21.37 21.17
CA GLU A 97 10.55 22.64 21.47
C GLU A 97 10.43 23.43 20.15
N PHE A 98 9.29 23.35 19.50
CA PHE A 98 8.93 24.28 18.45
C PHE A 98 8.33 25.50 19.12
N GLY A 99 9.04 26.61 18.95
CA GLY A 99 8.50 27.93 19.18
C GLY A 99 7.16 28.08 18.47
N ASP A 100 6.30 28.71 19.18
CA ASP A 100 4.97 29.17 18.91
C ASP A 100 4.83 29.78 17.49
N ASP A 101 4.54 28.93 16.50
CA ASP A 101 3.89 29.30 15.24
C ASP A 101 2.95 28.14 14.86
N SER A 102 1.70 28.32 15.29
CA SER A 102 0.62 27.38 15.26
C SER A 102 0.11 27.08 13.85
N ASN A 103 0.60 26.03 13.22
CA ASN A 103 -0.12 25.28 12.18
C ASN A 103 -0.25 23.83 12.65
N SER A 104 -1.06 23.60 13.66
CA SER A 104 -1.32 22.24 14.15
C SER A 104 -2.40 21.59 13.30
N SER A 105 -2.07 20.47 12.70
CA SER A 105 -3.06 19.51 12.19
C SER A 105 -4.00 19.11 13.32
N VAL A 106 -5.25 19.54 13.26
CA VAL A 106 -6.25 19.24 14.30
C VAL A 106 -6.87 17.89 14.01
N VAL A 107 -6.41 16.88 14.71
CA VAL A 107 -7.11 15.57 14.76
C VAL A 107 -8.28 15.69 15.74
N ARG A 108 -9.50 15.73 15.24
CA ARG A 108 -10.70 15.65 16.07
C ARG A 108 -11.24 14.23 16.03
N ARG A 109 -11.35 13.61 17.20
CA ARG A 109 -11.97 12.30 17.38
C ARG A 109 -13.43 12.51 17.78
N TYR A 110 -14.35 11.98 16.99
CA TYR A 110 -15.77 11.92 17.32
C TYR A 110 -16.16 10.47 17.56
N ASP A 111 -16.70 10.20 18.72
CA ASP A 111 -17.31 8.92 19.08
C ASP A 111 -18.84 9.11 18.97
N ASP A 112 -19.44 8.65 17.86
CA ASP A 112 -20.88 8.65 17.67
C ASP A 112 -21.45 7.26 17.94
N GLY A 113 -21.13 6.75 19.13
CA GLY A 113 -21.73 5.56 19.77
C GLY A 113 -21.60 4.20 19.07
N ASP A 114 -21.37 4.16 17.75
CA ASP A 114 -21.38 2.94 16.94
C ASP A 114 -20.27 2.83 15.89
N VAL A 115 -19.58 3.91 15.49
CA VAL A 115 -18.49 3.92 14.49
C VAL A 115 -17.41 4.90 14.91
N TYR A 116 -16.15 4.43 14.90
CA TYR A 116 -15.03 5.31 15.19
C TYR A 116 -14.72 6.19 14.00
N SER A 117 -14.75 7.51 14.20
CA SER A 117 -14.47 8.50 13.16
C SER A 117 -13.32 9.43 13.56
N GLN A 118 -12.34 9.57 12.67
CA GLN A 118 -11.23 10.52 12.78
C GLN A 118 -11.34 11.56 11.67
N SER A 119 -11.14 12.83 12.02
CA SER A 119 -11.09 13.92 11.04
C SER A 119 -9.72 14.58 11.09
N PHE A 120 -9.16 14.80 9.91
CA PHE A 120 -7.86 15.42 9.69
C PHE A 120 -8.07 16.70 8.88
N CYS A 121 -7.33 17.75 9.22
CA CYS A 121 -7.40 19.01 8.49
C CYS A 121 -6.02 19.67 8.49
N GLU A 122 -5.57 20.11 7.31
CA GLU A 122 -4.34 20.86 7.14
C GLU A 122 -4.62 22.17 6.40
N SER A 123 -4.15 23.28 6.94
CA SER A 123 -4.42 24.60 6.39
C SER A 123 -3.64 24.87 5.11
N TYR A 124 -4.29 25.52 4.14
CA TYR A 124 -3.63 25.91 2.90
C TYR A 124 -2.83 27.20 3.05
N ASN A 125 -1.57 27.16 2.61
CA ASN A 125 -0.73 28.33 2.47
C ASN A 125 -0.49 28.62 0.98
N LYS A 126 -0.75 29.84 0.53
CA LYS A 126 -0.59 30.26 -0.89
C LYS A 126 0.83 30.17 -1.45
N VAL A 127 1.83 29.99 -0.60
CA VAL A 127 3.23 29.72 -1.02
C VAL A 127 3.37 28.34 -1.64
N LEU A 128 2.49 27.40 -1.25
CA LEU A 128 2.53 26.03 -1.75
C LEU A 128 2.05 25.95 -3.19
N LYS A 129 2.92 25.48 -4.06
CA LYS A 129 2.63 25.22 -5.48
C LYS A 129 2.45 23.74 -5.77
N ASN A 130 3.07 22.89 -4.97
CA ASN A 130 3.07 21.44 -5.13
C ASN A 130 2.63 20.77 -3.84
N ALA A 131 1.93 19.67 -3.96
CA ALA A 131 1.59 18.84 -2.82
C ALA A 131 1.62 17.37 -3.20
N GLU A 132 1.97 16.52 -2.25
CA GLU A 132 2.04 15.08 -2.40
C GLU A 132 1.24 14.45 -1.26
N VAL A 133 0.37 13.51 -1.59
CA VAL A 133 -0.39 12.73 -0.62
C VAL A 133 -0.07 11.26 -0.80
N LYS A 134 0.47 10.65 0.25
CA LYS A 134 0.63 9.20 0.37
C LYS A 134 -0.44 8.65 1.31
N VAL A 135 -1.17 7.63 0.85
CA VAL A 135 -2.22 6.96 1.62
C VAL A 135 -1.89 5.48 1.75
N GLU A 136 -1.51 5.06 2.95
CA GLU A 136 -1.32 3.66 3.29
C GLU A 136 -2.59 3.17 4.00
N TYR A 137 -3.33 2.25 3.36
CA TYR A 137 -4.63 1.82 3.85
C TYR A 137 -4.80 0.31 3.72
N GLY A 138 -5.16 -0.36 4.81
CA GLY A 138 -5.24 -1.82 4.85
C GLY A 138 -6.33 -2.37 3.93
N ALA A 139 -7.59 -2.04 4.22
CA ALA A 139 -8.74 -2.47 3.42
C ALA A 139 -9.95 -1.56 3.64
N GLY A 140 -10.78 -1.36 2.60
CA GLY A 140 -12.03 -0.60 2.70
C GLY A 140 -12.37 0.21 1.47
N THR A 141 -13.11 1.30 1.65
CA THR A 141 -13.48 2.22 0.57
C THR A 141 -12.64 3.49 0.67
N ILE A 142 -12.07 3.93 -0.45
CA ILE A 142 -11.38 5.21 -0.57
C ILE A 142 -12.19 6.08 -1.53
N LYS A 143 -12.47 7.31 -1.12
CA LYS A 143 -13.27 8.22 -1.93
C LYS A 143 -12.65 9.62 -1.96
N MET A 144 -12.47 10.17 -3.17
CA MET A 144 -12.19 11.58 -3.37
C MET A 144 -13.50 12.35 -3.30
N LEU A 145 -13.50 13.40 -2.50
CA LEU A 145 -14.57 14.40 -2.43
C LEU A 145 -14.20 15.60 -3.31
N GLY A 146 -15.10 16.55 -3.45
CA GLY A 146 -14.82 17.80 -4.16
C GLY A 146 -13.77 18.68 -3.46
N GLY A 147 -13.41 19.81 -4.08
CA GLY A 147 -12.39 20.73 -3.55
C GLY A 147 -12.74 21.34 -2.19
N CYS A 148 -11.71 21.62 -1.38
CA CYS A 148 -11.85 22.30 -0.10
C CYS A 148 -11.00 23.59 -0.03
N HIS A 149 -11.24 24.42 0.99
CA HIS A 149 -10.46 25.66 1.21
C HIS A 149 -9.13 25.40 1.92
N ASN A 150 -9.07 24.37 2.75
CA ASN A 150 -7.86 23.91 3.40
C ASN A 150 -6.94 23.23 2.38
N LEU A 151 -5.68 22.98 2.72
CA LEU A 151 -4.80 22.18 1.87
C LEU A 151 -5.40 20.79 1.69
N LEU A 152 -5.88 20.23 2.81
CA LEU A 152 -6.47 18.89 2.84
C LEU A 152 -7.48 18.80 3.99
N GLU A 153 -8.58 18.10 3.72
CA GLU A 153 -9.52 17.60 4.72
C GLU A 153 -9.72 16.11 4.47
N ALA A 154 -9.58 15.28 5.49
CA ALA A 154 -9.81 13.85 5.37
C ALA A 154 -10.63 13.32 6.54
N THR A 155 -11.40 12.28 6.27
CA THR A 155 -12.18 11.57 7.29
C THR A 155 -11.92 10.07 7.17
N ASN A 156 -11.52 9.44 8.27
CA ASN A 156 -11.43 7.99 8.39
C ASN A 156 -12.55 7.48 9.29
N CYS A 157 -13.52 6.78 8.73
CA CYS A 157 -14.55 6.05 9.46
C CYS A 157 -14.18 4.58 9.43
N SER A 158 -13.62 4.06 10.50
CA SER A 158 -13.12 2.68 10.53
C SER A 158 -13.40 2.02 11.87
N ASP A 159 -13.96 0.81 11.80
CA ASP A 159 -14.11 -0.07 12.95
C ASP A 159 -12.85 -0.92 13.20
N PHE A 160 -11.86 -0.89 12.28
CA PHE A 160 -10.70 -1.78 12.30
C PHE A 160 -9.38 -1.08 12.51
N PHE A 161 -9.19 0.10 11.92
CA PHE A 161 -7.88 0.75 11.86
C PHE A 161 -7.99 2.23 12.22
N ARG A 162 -7.08 2.66 13.05
CA ARG A 162 -6.81 4.08 13.23
C ARG A 162 -5.79 4.52 12.20
N GLN A 163 -5.92 5.75 11.76
CA GLN A 163 -4.99 6.41 10.86
C GLN A 163 -4.29 7.55 11.61
N ASP A 164 -3.02 7.72 11.33
CA ASP A 164 -2.29 8.93 11.68
C ASP A 164 -1.95 9.72 10.43
N MET A 165 -1.77 11.02 10.59
CA MET A 165 -1.36 11.92 9.53
C MET A 165 -0.07 12.62 9.91
N SER A 166 0.91 12.61 9.02
CA SER A 166 2.11 13.42 9.12
C SER A 166 2.19 14.41 7.97
N VAL A 167 2.60 15.63 8.25
CA VAL A 167 2.80 16.68 7.24
C VAL A 167 4.22 17.21 7.35
N ARG A 168 4.91 17.32 6.21
CA ARG A 168 6.24 17.91 6.09
C ARG A 168 6.23 18.97 4.99
N TYR A 169 6.78 20.11 5.28
CA TYR A 169 6.92 21.20 4.34
C TYR A 169 8.37 21.31 3.86
N GLU A 170 8.56 21.46 2.54
CA GLU A 170 9.84 21.63 1.88
C GLU A 170 9.68 22.77 0.86
N ASP A 171 10.16 23.98 1.16
CA ASP A 171 10.01 25.17 0.32
C ASP A 171 8.55 25.44 -0.10
N ASP A 172 8.21 25.22 -1.38
CA ASP A 172 6.88 25.40 -1.96
C ASP A 172 6.09 24.08 -2.09
N LYS A 173 6.57 23.01 -1.44
CA LYS A 173 5.97 21.67 -1.48
C LYS A 173 5.52 21.20 -0.10
N ALA A 174 4.32 20.63 -0.04
CA ALA A 174 3.84 19.87 1.13
C ALA A 174 3.85 18.37 0.83
N LYS A 175 4.33 17.57 1.77
CA LYS A 175 4.26 16.11 1.76
C LYS A 175 3.39 15.64 2.90
N ILE A 176 2.30 14.98 2.58
CA ILE A 176 1.30 14.49 3.52
C ILE A 176 1.29 12.96 3.43
N ARG A 177 1.34 12.29 4.57
CA ARG A 177 1.29 10.84 4.63
C ARG A 177 0.24 10.42 5.64
N PHE A 178 -0.67 9.55 5.21
CA PHE A 178 -1.59 8.81 6.06
C PHE A 178 -1.08 7.39 6.23
N PHE A 179 -1.03 6.91 7.45
CA PHE A 179 -0.54 5.57 7.79
C PHE A 179 -1.28 5.03 9.02
N GLY A 180 -1.36 3.71 9.14
CA GLY A 180 -1.96 3.07 10.31
C GLY A 180 -1.11 3.27 11.57
N ASP A 181 -1.73 3.61 12.68
CA ASP A 181 -1.05 3.78 13.99
C ASP A 181 -0.68 2.44 14.67
N GLY A 182 -0.98 1.32 14.00
CA GLY A 182 -0.71 -0.03 14.52
C GLY A 182 -1.72 -0.53 15.54
N GLU A 183 -2.64 0.30 16.03
CA GLU A 183 -3.72 -0.13 16.90
C GLU A 183 -4.87 -0.75 16.10
N VAL A 184 -5.20 -2.00 16.41
CA VAL A 184 -6.37 -2.69 15.86
C VAL A 184 -7.52 -2.53 16.85
N VAL A 185 -8.64 -1.98 16.38
CA VAL A 185 -9.86 -1.88 17.19
C VAL A 185 -10.46 -3.28 17.34
N THR A 186 -10.54 -3.78 18.57
CA THR A 186 -10.96 -5.16 18.86
C THR A 186 -12.47 -5.35 18.98
N ASP A 187 -13.24 -4.27 19.09
CA ASP A 187 -14.71 -4.30 19.27
C ASP A 187 -15.44 -3.89 17.99
N VAL A 188 -15.39 -4.76 16.98
CA VAL A 188 -15.95 -4.50 15.64
C VAL A 188 -17.46 -4.71 15.66
N LYS A 189 -18.23 -3.62 15.54
CA LYS A 189 -19.70 -3.69 15.56
C LYS A 189 -20.38 -3.73 14.18
N LYS A 190 -19.84 -3.04 13.17
CA LYS A 190 -20.51 -2.89 11.85
C LYS A 190 -19.65 -3.18 10.62
N GLY A 191 -18.34 -3.35 10.74
CA GLY A 191 -17.46 -3.64 9.61
C GLY A 191 -17.32 -2.49 8.60
N THR A 192 -17.49 -1.25 9.04
CA THR A 192 -17.31 -0.06 8.19
C THR A 192 -15.83 0.29 8.12
N ASN A 193 -15.33 0.51 6.91
CA ASN A 193 -13.97 1.00 6.72
C ASN A 193 -13.94 1.92 5.49
N ARG A 194 -13.92 3.24 5.73
CA ARG A 194 -14.03 4.26 4.69
C ARG A 194 -13.11 5.43 4.97
N PHE A 195 -12.31 5.76 3.98
CA PHE A 195 -11.44 6.91 3.96
C PHE A 195 -11.90 7.91 2.89
N GLU A 196 -12.23 9.12 3.30
CA GLU A 196 -12.68 10.18 2.41
C GLU A 196 -11.67 11.34 2.43
N LEU A 197 -11.39 11.91 1.25
CA LEU A 197 -10.35 12.91 1.05
C LEU A 197 -10.88 14.06 0.20
N ALA A 198 -10.80 15.30 0.69
CA ALA A 198 -11.02 16.54 -0.03
C ALA A 198 -9.74 17.38 -0.03
N LEU A 199 -9.39 18.00 -1.15
CA LEU A 199 -8.12 18.68 -1.34
C LEU A 199 -8.33 20.11 -1.85
N ASN A 200 -7.30 20.94 -1.68
CA ASN A 200 -7.25 22.25 -2.33
C ASN A 200 -7.01 22.11 -3.83
N THR A 201 -7.64 22.91 -4.64
CA THR A 201 -7.54 22.84 -6.11
C THR A 201 -6.38 23.64 -6.69
N GLU A 202 -5.68 24.45 -5.88
CA GLU A 202 -4.61 25.32 -6.35
C GLU A 202 -3.27 24.61 -6.59
N PRO A 203 -2.77 23.73 -5.69
CA PRO A 203 -1.50 23.05 -5.89
C PRO A 203 -1.55 22.03 -7.04
N VAL A 204 -0.38 21.72 -7.58
CA VAL A 204 -0.19 20.52 -8.41
C VAL A 204 0.03 19.32 -7.48
N TRP A 205 -0.81 18.32 -7.63
CA TRP A 205 -0.85 17.15 -6.77
C TRP A 205 -0.10 15.95 -7.35
N LYS A 206 0.55 15.20 -6.45
CA LYS A 206 1.02 13.84 -6.64
C LYS A 206 0.32 12.93 -5.64
N PHE A 207 -0.09 11.76 -6.09
CA PHE A 207 -0.76 10.76 -5.27
C PHE A 207 0.03 9.45 -5.25
N ASP A 208 0.12 8.84 -4.08
CA ASP A 208 0.69 7.53 -3.84
C ASP A 208 -0.28 6.74 -2.94
N PHE A 209 -0.96 5.75 -3.51
CA PHE A 209 -1.91 4.89 -2.81
C PHE A 209 -1.34 3.49 -2.66
N GLU A 210 -0.99 3.10 -1.45
CA GLU A 210 -0.60 1.74 -1.08
C GLU A 210 -1.76 1.08 -0.31
N VAL A 211 -2.53 0.21 -0.96
CA VAL A 211 -3.76 -0.32 -0.39
C VAL A 211 -3.81 -1.84 -0.46
N GLY A 212 -4.13 -2.52 0.64
CA GLY A 212 -4.23 -3.98 0.65
C GLY A 212 -5.40 -4.47 -0.19
N ALA A 213 -6.64 -4.06 0.16
CA ALA A 213 -7.86 -4.38 -0.59
C ALA A 213 -8.84 -3.21 -0.57
N CYS A 214 -9.33 -2.74 -1.71
CA CYS A 214 -10.19 -1.57 -1.71
C CYS A 214 -11.25 -1.52 -2.81
N ASN A 215 -12.26 -0.66 -2.54
CA ASN A 215 -13.08 -0.03 -3.55
C ASN A 215 -12.71 1.46 -3.59
N ALA A 216 -12.12 1.93 -4.68
CA ALA A 216 -11.63 3.29 -4.82
C ALA A 216 -12.45 4.08 -5.84
N GLU A 217 -13.02 5.21 -5.42
CA GLU A 217 -13.73 6.17 -6.25
C GLU A 217 -12.91 7.47 -6.28
N LEU A 218 -12.11 7.67 -7.33
CA LEU A 218 -11.10 8.71 -7.44
C LEU A 218 -11.45 9.69 -8.56
N ASP A 219 -12.17 10.76 -8.28
CA ASP A 219 -12.45 11.82 -9.24
C ASP A 219 -11.44 12.97 -9.09
N PHE A 220 -10.52 13.07 -10.03
CA PHE A 220 -9.51 14.11 -10.09
C PHE A 220 -9.88 15.26 -11.04
N SER A 221 -11.12 15.37 -11.47
CA SER A 221 -11.53 16.38 -12.48
C SER A 221 -11.24 17.82 -12.07
N ASP A 222 -11.32 18.10 -10.76
CA ASP A 222 -11.16 19.44 -10.20
C ASP A 222 -9.73 19.76 -9.78
N TYR A 223 -8.78 18.82 -9.97
CA TYR A 223 -7.43 18.93 -9.45
C TYR A 223 -6.38 18.96 -10.57
N LYS A 224 -5.29 19.70 -10.33
CA LYS A 224 -4.08 19.66 -11.16
C LYS A 224 -3.25 18.45 -10.72
N VAL A 225 -3.28 17.36 -11.46
CA VAL A 225 -2.59 16.12 -11.08
C VAL A 225 -1.48 15.79 -12.05
N SER A 226 -0.26 15.70 -11.54
CA SER A 226 0.92 15.33 -12.34
C SER A 226 1.22 13.84 -12.31
N ASP A 227 1.08 13.19 -11.15
CA ASP A 227 1.42 11.79 -10.97
C ASP A 227 0.39 11.09 -10.06
N ILE A 228 0.07 9.85 -10.41
CA ILE A 228 -0.73 8.93 -9.59
C ILE A 228 -0.03 7.59 -9.59
N GLU A 229 0.39 7.12 -8.42
CA GLU A 229 0.86 5.78 -8.16
C GLU A 229 -0.21 5.04 -7.35
N PHE A 230 -0.64 3.89 -7.83
CA PHE A 230 -1.70 3.10 -7.19
C PHE A 230 -1.29 1.63 -7.10
N GLU A 231 -0.94 1.20 -5.91
CA GLU A 231 -0.54 -0.18 -5.61
C GLU A 231 -1.61 -0.87 -4.77
N SER A 232 -2.05 -2.07 -5.19
CA SER A 232 -3.04 -2.82 -4.43
C SER A 232 -2.94 -4.34 -4.62
N GLY A 233 -3.22 -5.09 -3.56
CA GLY A 233 -3.35 -6.55 -3.66
C GLY A 233 -4.63 -6.96 -4.41
N ALA A 234 -5.78 -6.40 -4.02
CA ALA A 234 -7.08 -6.65 -4.66
C ALA A 234 -7.94 -5.38 -4.65
N CYS A 235 -8.45 -4.94 -5.81
CA CYS A 235 -9.21 -3.70 -5.85
C CYS A 235 -10.29 -3.61 -6.93
N SER A 236 -11.25 -2.70 -6.67
CA SER A 236 -12.11 -2.12 -7.70
C SER A 236 -11.84 -0.63 -7.74
N VAL A 237 -11.28 -0.13 -8.85
CA VAL A 237 -10.93 1.28 -9.01
C VAL A 237 -11.76 1.90 -10.09
N ASP A 238 -12.37 3.03 -9.79
CA ASP A 238 -13.00 3.95 -10.73
C ASP A 238 -12.29 5.31 -10.62
N MET A 239 -11.45 5.62 -11.62
CA MET A 239 -10.60 6.80 -11.63
C MET A 239 -10.97 7.71 -12.79
N LYS A 240 -11.13 9.00 -12.52
CA LYS A 240 -11.42 10.00 -13.54
C LYS A 240 -10.38 11.11 -13.52
N ILE A 241 -9.73 11.34 -14.66
CA ILE A 241 -8.65 12.32 -14.83
C ILE A 241 -9.23 13.62 -15.37
N GLY A 242 -8.83 14.76 -14.80
CA GLY A 242 -9.25 16.08 -15.26
C GLY A 242 -8.39 16.64 -16.41
N THR A 243 -8.67 17.90 -16.76
CA THR A 243 -7.97 18.63 -17.84
C THR A 243 -7.02 19.71 -17.34
N LEU A 244 -6.83 19.83 -16.02
CA LEU A 244 -6.13 20.97 -15.40
C LEU A 244 -4.60 20.83 -15.37
N CYS A 245 -4.05 19.68 -15.78
CA CYS A 245 -2.61 19.45 -15.87
C CYS A 245 -2.25 18.98 -17.28
N ASN A 246 -1.20 19.56 -17.87
CA ASN A 246 -0.78 19.25 -19.23
C ASN A 246 -0.15 17.85 -19.35
N ASN A 247 0.47 17.37 -18.30
CA ASN A 247 1.10 16.05 -18.29
C ASN A 247 0.68 15.31 -17.02
N THR A 248 0.05 14.16 -17.18
CA THR A 248 -0.35 13.30 -16.08
C THR A 248 0.21 11.89 -16.32
N LYS A 249 0.96 11.37 -15.36
CA LYS A 249 1.44 10.00 -15.34
C LYS A 249 0.62 9.19 -14.33
N ILE A 250 0.25 7.98 -14.73
CA ILE A 250 -0.54 7.06 -13.90
C ILE A 250 0.15 5.71 -13.94
N ASP A 251 0.62 5.24 -12.80
CA ASP A 251 1.15 3.91 -12.60
C ASP A 251 0.17 3.10 -11.75
N VAL A 252 -0.26 1.95 -12.25
CA VAL A 252 -1.18 1.06 -11.53
C VAL A 252 -0.57 -0.33 -11.45
N GLU A 253 -0.29 -0.78 -10.23
CA GLU A 253 0.20 -2.12 -9.95
C GLU A 253 -0.80 -2.88 -9.08
N THR A 254 -1.38 -3.97 -9.62
CA THR A 254 -2.42 -4.72 -8.89
C THR A 254 -2.32 -6.22 -9.08
N GLY A 255 -2.65 -6.97 -8.02
CA GLY A 255 -2.73 -8.43 -8.10
C GLY A 255 -4.01 -8.88 -8.81
N VAL A 256 -5.18 -8.62 -8.23
CA VAL A 256 -6.50 -8.97 -8.77
C VAL A 256 -7.39 -7.73 -8.76
N SER A 257 -7.89 -7.30 -9.93
CA SER A 257 -8.58 -6.02 -9.96
C SER A 257 -9.63 -5.86 -11.05
N LYS A 258 -10.53 -4.91 -10.79
CA LYS A 258 -11.35 -4.27 -11.80
C LYS A 258 -10.99 -2.79 -11.86
N ILE A 259 -10.47 -2.32 -13.00
CA ILE A 259 -9.96 -0.96 -13.15
C ILE A 259 -10.73 -0.27 -14.25
N ILE A 260 -11.30 0.88 -13.94
CA ILE A 260 -11.91 1.78 -14.91
C ILE A 260 -11.20 3.13 -14.79
N ILE A 261 -10.54 3.56 -15.87
CA ILE A 261 -9.91 4.87 -15.94
C ILE A 261 -10.64 5.68 -17.03
N ARG A 262 -11.07 6.88 -16.67
CA ARG A 262 -11.71 7.82 -17.58
C ARG A 262 -10.74 8.95 -17.87
N VAL A 263 -10.45 9.19 -19.16
CA VAL A 263 -9.57 10.26 -19.64
C VAL A 263 -10.33 11.21 -20.56
N PRO A 264 -10.05 12.54 -20.53
CA PRO A 264 -10.72 13.49 -21.41
C PRO A 264 -10.49 13.16 -22.90
N GLU A 265 -11.50 13.39 -23.75
CA GLU A 265 -11.36 13.25 -25.21
C GLU A 265 -10.32 14.19 -25.81
N SER A 266 -10.14 15.38 -25.20
CA SER A 266 -9.13 16.36 -25.63
C SER A 266 -7.70 15.91 -25.37
N ALA A 267 -7.47 15.03 -24.38
CA ALA A 267 -6.13 14.58 -24.03
C ALA A 267 -5.61 13.53 -25.01
N GLY A 268 -4.33 13.63 -25.39
CA GLY A 268 -3.59 12.52 -26.00
C GLY A 268 -3.25 11.49 -24.91
N CYS A 269 -3.58 10.23 -25.15
CA CYS A 269 -3.36 9.20 -24.15
C CYS A 269 -2.55 8.03 -24.70
N ARG A 270 -1.58 7.57 -23.93
CA ARG A 270 -0.80 6.35 -24.16
C ARG A 270 -0.98 5.39 -23.02
N ILE A 271 -1.29 4.14 -23.30
CA ILE A 271 -1.39 3.04 -22.35
C ILE A 271 -0.27 2.06 -22.64
N LYS A 272 0.52 1.73 -21.63
CA LYS A 272 1.41 0.57 -21.62
C LYS A 272 0.80 -0.46 -20.69
N SER A 273 0.58 -1.66 -21.17
CA SER A 273 -0.09 -2.70 -20.41
C SER A 273 0.71 -3.99 -20.41
N ASP A 274 1.30 -4.29 -19.28
CA ASP A 274 1.89 -5.59 -18.94
C ASP A 274 0.92 -6.35 -18.03
N ALA A 275 -0.07 -6.99 -18.63
CA ALA A 275 -1.14 -7.68 -17.90
C ALA A 275 -1.29 -9.10 -18.45
N ALA A 276 -0.95 -10.11 -17.60
CA ALA A 276 -0.77 -11.49 -18.04
C ALA A 276 -2.09 -12.20 -18.37
N LEU A 277 -3.09 -12.16 -17.49
CA LEU A 277 -4.38 -12.82 -17.64
C LEU A 277 -5.53 -11.82 -17.48
N SER A 278 -5.56 -10.80 -18.34
CA SER A 278 -6.46 -9.68 -18.16
C SER A 278 -7.32 -9.44 -19.40
N LYS A 279 -8.59 -9.11 -19.15
CA LYS A 279 -9.45 -8.55 -20.17
C LYS A 279 -9.12 -7.06 -20.32
N LYS A 280 -8.85 -6.60 -21.54
CA LYS A 280 -8.50 -5.23 -21.88
C LYS A 280 -9.59 -4.64 -22.79
N ASP A 281 -10.14 -3.50 -22.38
CA ASP A 281 -11.17 -2.76 -23.12
C ASP A 281 -10.76 -1.30 -23.24
N PHE A 282 -10.18 -0.93 -24.38
CA PHE A 282 -9.63 0.40 -24.67
C PHE A 282 -10.28 1.01 -25.91
N PRO A 283 -11.56 1.40 -25.85
CA PRO A 283 -12.24 2.01 -26.99
C PRO A 283 -11.62 3.36 -27.35
N GLY A 284 -11.36 3.57 -28.65
CA GLY A 284 -10.72 4.80 -29.17
C GLY A 284 -9.21 4.82 -29.05
N PHE A 285 -8.57 3.67 -28.77
CA PHE A 285 -7.12 3.51 -28.80
C PHE A 285 -6.72 2.55 -29.91
N GLU A 286 -5.61 2.83 -30.58
CA GLU A 286 -4.97 1.98 -31.58
C GLU A 286 -3.73 1.30 -30.98
N LYS A 287 -3.55 0.01 -31.28
CA LYS A 287 -2.35 -0.73 -30.85
C LYS A 287 -1.17 -0.30 -31.73
N THR A 288 -0.17 0.35 -31.14
CA THR A 288 1.04 0.84 -31.84
C THR A 288 2.21 -0.15 -31.76
N SER A 289 2.32 -0.87 -30.65
CA SER A 289 3.31 -1.93 -30.47
C SER A 289 2.80 -2.98 -29.47
N ASP A 290 3.62 -3.98 -29.14
CA ASP A 290 3.18 -4.98 -28.15
C ASP A 290 3.01 -4.36 -26.77
N GLY A 291 1.81 -4.52 -26.20
CA GLY A 291 1.44 -3.92 -24.92
C GLY A 291 1.22 -2.40 -24.96
N VAL A 292 1.37 -1.71 -26.09
CA VAL A 292 1.21 -0.24 -26.18
C VAL A 292 0.02 0.14 -27.03
N PHE A 293 -0.81 1.03 -26.48
CA PHE A 293 -2.01 1.56 -27.14
C PHE A 293 -2.00 3.09 -27.03
N GLU A 294 -2.39 3.77 -28.11
CA GLU A 294 -2.38 5.24 -28.18
C GLU A 294 -3.68 5.77 -28.79
N THR A 295 -4.06 6.96 -28.38
CA THR A 295 -5.11 7.71 -29.07
C THR A 295 -4.55 8.40 -30.30
N THR A 296 -5.37 8.67 -31.32
CA THR A 296 -4.93 9.30 -32.59
C THR A 296 -4.33 10.69 -32.39
N ASN A 297 -4.71 11.40 -31.33
CA ASN A 297 -4.20 12.72 -30.97
C ASN A 297 -3.01 12.68 -29.99
N PHE A 298 -2.44 11.50 -29.69
CA PHE A 298 -1.27 11.42 -28.81
C PHE A 298 -0.05 12.06 -29.49
N GLY A 299 0.58 13.01 -28.82
CA GLY A 299 1.71 13.79 -29.37
C GLY A 299 1.33 15.13 -29.96
N ASP A 300 0.07 15.31 -30.41
CA ASP A 300 -0.43 16.56 -31.02
C ASP A 300 -1.31 17.38 -30.05
N SER A 301 -1.81 16.76 -28.97
CA SER A 301 -2.66 17.42 -27.97
C SER A 301 -1.84 18.19 -26.93
N GLU A 302 -2.39 19.29 -26.42
CA GLU A 302 -1.78 20.09 -25.34
C GLU A 302 -1.69 19.30 -24.02
N GLN A 303 -2.63 18.38 -23.79
CA GLN A 303 -2.64 17.50 -22.64
C GLN A 303 -2.19 16.09 -23.02
N SER A 304 -1.26 15.54 -22.25
CA SER A 304 -0.77 14.16 -22.38
C SER A 304 -1.05 13.36 -21.10
N VAL A 305 -1.66 12.18 -21.25
CA VAL A 305 -1.88 11.22 -20.18
C VAL A 305 -1.16 9.92 -20.53
N VAL A 306 -0.22 9.50 -19.69
CA VAL A 306 0.51 8.23 -19.84
C VAL A 306 0.08 7.30 -18.73
N ILE A 307 -0.38 6.10 -19.09
CA ILE A 307 -0.88 5.09 -18.16
C ILE A 307 -0.02 3.85 -18.30
N ASP A 308 0.65 3.46 -17.24
CA ASP A 308 1.40 2.22 -17.12
C ASP A 308 0.58 1.25 -16.23
N LEU A 309 0.28 0.06 -16.74
CA LEU A 309 -0.58 -0.94 -16.09
C LEU A 309 0.19 -2.25 -15.92
N SER A 310 0.44 -2.63 -14.68
CA SER A 310 1.04 -3.90 -14.27
C SER A 310 0.03 -4.71 -13.46
N CYS A 311 -0.64 -5.67 -14.09
CA CYS A 311 -1.74 -6.40 -13.46
C CYS A 311 -1.60 -7.91 -13.69
N ALA A 312 -1.83 -8.73 -12.64
CA ALA A 312 -1.75 -10.18 -12.78
C ALA A 312 -3.05 -10.78 -13.34
N LEU A 313 -4.20 -10.53 -12.70
CA LEU A 313 -5.52 -10.99 -13.11
C LEU A 313 -6.52 -9.84 -13.01
N SER A 314 -6.91 -9.22 -14.12
CA SER A 314 -7.69 -7.99 -14.05
C SER A 314 -8.67 -7.80 -15.22
N ASP A 315 -9.73 -7.03 -14.97
CA ASP A 315 -10.61 -6.46 -15.99
C ASP A 315 -10.30 -4.96 -16.06
N VAL A 316 -9.60 -4.53 -17.12
CA VAL A 316 -9.14 -3.16 -17.26
C VAL A 316 -9.86 -2.48 -18.41
N SER A 317 -10.49 -1.35 -18.12
CA SER A 317 -11.14 -0.49 -19.12
C SER A 317 -10.61 0.93 -19.03
N VAL A 318 -10.13 1.47 -20.13
CA VAL A 318 -9.78 2.90 -20.27
C VAL A 318 -10.73 3.52 -21.26
N ARG A 319 -11.49 4.52 -20.84
CA ARG A 319 -12.55 5.15 -21.64
C ARG A 319 -12.30 6.64 -21.77
N ARG A 320 -12.69 7.16 -22.91
CA ARG A 320 -12.69 8.61 -23.15
C ARG A 320 -14.06 9.22 -22.83
N TYR A 321 -14.09 10.43 -22.28
CA TYR A 321 -15.32 11.18 -21.96
C TYR A 321 -15.19 12.64 -22.37
#